data_ef8d8b80df0cb77ea50794072c7da430
#
_entry.id   ef8d8b80df0cb77ea50794072c7da430
#
_cell.length_a   1.000
_cell.length_b   1.000
_cell.length_c   1.000
_cell.angle_alpha   90.00
_cell.angle_beta   90.00
_cell.angle_gamma   90.00
#
_symmetry.space_group_name_H-M   'P 1'
#
loop_
_entity.id
_entity.type
_entity.pdbx_description
1 polymer ?
#
loop_
_entity_poly.entity_id
_entity_poly.type
_entity_poly.pdbx_seq_one_letter_code
_entity_poly.pdbx_strand_id
1 'polypeptide(L)'
;MEDSDKEIKQGLDCYDPESRVFPEIRKRLSKAEGLTKRDVLLILKWKLGRIKGSNAKTVSDENLKKINKAIVDAKKPEKAVAALKSLDKIPGIGVATATAILTVCFPDTFTIIDERVPESLELFPRWYEKKKKQKEKYSTADWTAKGYVQEYLPRVREYKDRWNKALREVDQVLWGLSVNRRVEKVIKKSEES
;
A
#
# COMPACT_ATOMS: atom_id res chain seq x y z
N MET A 1 14.37 27.47 20.71
CA MET A 1 14.44 26.05 21.14
C MET A 1 13.22 25.26 20.68
N GLU A 2 11.97 25.74 20.94
CA GLU A 2 10.74 25.06 20.47
C GLU A 2 10.63 24.90 18.94
N ASP A 3 11.06 25.88 18.14
CA ASP A 3 10.97 25.81 16.68
C ASP A 3 11.91 24.73 16.09
N SER A 4 13.13 24.58 16.64
CA SER A 4 14.08 23.56 16.18
C SER A 4 13.59 22.14 16.47
N ASP A 5 12.95 21.89 17.60
CA ASP A 5 12.41 20.59 17.97
C ASP A 5 11.22 20.20 17.08
N LYS A 6 10.41 21.19 16.71
CA LYS A 6 9.31 21.01 15.77
C LYS A 6 9.81 20.67 14.37
N GLU A 7 10.82 21.35 13.87
CA GLU A 7 11.45 21.06 12.57
C GLU A 7 12.08 19.68 12.53
N ILE A 8 12.85 19.32 13.58
CA ILE A 8 13.44 17.99 13.72
C ILE A 8 12.36 16.92 13.69
N LYS A 9 11.30 17.08 14.50
CA LYS A 9 10.17 16.14 14.51
C LYS A 9 9.53 16.00 13.14
N GLN A 10 9.26 17.11 12.46
CA GLN A 10 8.65 17.10 11.13
C GLN A 10 9.53 16.41 10.09
N GLY A 11 10.86 16.61 10.16
CA GLY A 11 11.83 15.94 9.30
C GLY A 11 11.83 14.43 9.49
N LEU A 12 11.89 13.98 10.75
CA LEU A 12 11.86 12.57 11.10
C LEU A 12 10.53 11.90 10.70
N ASP A 13 9.40 12.57 10.91
CA ASP A 13 8.08 12.08 10.49
C ASP A 13 8.00 11.86 8.98
N CYS A 14 8.64 12.74 8.19
CA CYS A 14 8.72 12.59 6.74
C CYS A 14 9.71 11.51 6.30
N TYR A 15 10.78 11.28 7.06
CA TYR A 15 11.80 10.27 6.76
C TYR A 15 11.26 8.85 7.00
N ASP A 16 10.69 8.61 8.17
CA ASP A 16 10.15 7.31 8.59
C ASP A 16 8.71 7.45 9.11
N PRO A 17 7.73 7.61 8.21
CA PRO A 17 6.34 7.74 8.63
C PRO A 17 5.75 6.42 9.15
N GLU A 18 6.29 5.26 8.75
CA GLU A 18 5.76 3.95 9.13
C GLU A 18 5.87 3.73 10.65
N SER A 19 7.00 4.02 11.26
CA SER A 19 7.20 3.85 12.70
C SER A 19 6.69 5.04 13.54
N ARG A 20 6.67 6.25 12.98
CA ARG A 20 6.42 7.47 13.73
C ARG A 20 5.02 8.07 13.58
N VAL A 21 4.45 7.97 12.37
CA VAL A 21 3.18 8.65 12.04
C VAL A 21 2.01 7.67 11.97
N PHE A 22 2.21 6.49 11.39
CA PHE A 22 1.12 5.54 11.18
C PHE A 22 0.50 5.00 12.47
N PRO A 23 1.25 4.76 13.56
CA PRO A 23 0.65 4.44 14.86
C PRO A 23 -0.29 5.54 15.37
N GLU A 24 0.09 6.81 15.21
CA GLU A 24 -0.74 7.95 15.63
C GLU A 24 -1.99 8.12 14.75
N ILE A 25 -1.88 7.84 13.45
CA ILE A 25 -3.04 7.77 12.56
C ILE A 25 -4.04 6.72 13.08
N ARG A 26 -3.59 5.51 13.36
CA ARG A 26 -4.46 4.44 13.89
C ARG A 26 -5.11 4.80 15.21
N LYS A 27 -4.36 5.43 16.12
CA LYS A 27 -4.88 5.93 17.39
C LYS A 27 -5.98 6.98 17.21
N ARG A 28 -5.86 7.87 16.23
CA ARG A 28 -6.92 8.85 15.91
C ARG A 28 -8.14 8.18 15.28
N LEU A 29 -7.93 7.24 14.35
CA LEU A 29 -9.02 6.48 13.73
C LEU A 29 -9.83 5.64 14.74
N SER A 30 -9.22 5.17 15.84
CA SER A 30 -9.95 4.50 16.92
C SER A 30 -10.91 5.44 17.67
N LYS A 31 -10.63 6.76 17.65
CA LYS A 31 -11.49 7.82 18.19
C LYS A 31 -12.48 8.39 17.18
N ALA A 32 -12.65 7.72 16.03
CA ALA A 32 -13.49 8.16 14.92
C ALA A 32 -13.00 9.46 14.23
N GLU A 33 -11.78 9.88 14.47
CA GLU A 33 -11.14 10.96 13.72
C GLU A 33 -10.71 10.46 12.32
N GLY A 34 -10.82 11.32 11.30
CA GLY A 34 -10.41 10.97 9.93
C GLY A 34 -8.92 11.23 9.68
N LEU A 35 -8.48 10.86 8.48
CA LEU A 35 -7.18 11.29 7.96
C LEU A 35 -7.19 12.79 7.66
N THR A 36 -6.05 13.44 7.92
CA THR A 36 -5.77 14.81 7.48
C THR A 36 -5.13 14.81 6.10
N LYS A 37 -5.05 15.99 5.45
CA LYS A 37 -4.30 16.17 4.19
C LYS A 37 -2.83 15.72 4.33
N ARG A 38 -2.21 16.07 5.48
CA ARG A 38 -0.82 15.68 5.79
C ARG A 38 -0.67 14.16 5.86
N ASP A 39 -1.59 13.46 6.52
CA ASP A 39 -1.54 12.01 6.62
C ASP A 39 -1.57 11.35 5.24
N VAL A 40 -2.51 11.77 4.38
CA VAL A 40 -2.61 11.24 3.01
C VAL A 40 -1.33 11.50 2.24
N LEU A 41 -0.76 12.71 2.31
CA LEU A 41 0.50 13.04 1.63
C LEU A 41 1.69 12.21 2.14
N LEU A 42 1.77 11.95 3.44
CA LEU A 42 2.81 11.09 4.02
C LEU A 42 2.67 9.62 3.56
N ILE A 43 1.45 9.12 3.47
CA ILE A 43 1.18 7.78 2.92
C ILE A 43 1.57 7.72 1.43
N LEU A 44 1.22 8.75 0.65
CA LEU A 44 1.62 8.85 -0.76
C LEU A 44 3.14 8.88 -0.91
N LYS A 45 3.83 9.72 -0.13
CA LYS A 45 5.30 9.81 -0.13
C LYS A 45 5.93 8.46 0.21
N TRP A 46 5.45 7.81 1.24
CA TRP A 46 5.95 6.51 1.68
C TRP A 46 5.76 5.44 0.60
N LYS A 47 4.57 5.35 0.01
CA LYS A 47 4.27 4.34 -1.03
C LYS A 47 4.98 4.61 -2.36
N LEU A 48 5.07 5.88 -2.78
CA LEU A 48 5.55 6.27 -4.11
C LEU A 48 7.01 6.78 -4.10
N GLY A 49 7.62 6.91 -2.92
CA GLY A 49 8.97 7.46 -2.75
C GLY A 49 9.08 8.98 -2.95
N ARG A 50 8.00 9.66 -3.39
CA ARG A 50 8.02 11.09 -3.74
C ARG A 50 6.64 11.74 -3.59
N ILE A 51 6.63 13.06 -3.42
CA ILE A 51 5.44 13.93 -3.54
C ILE A 51 5.57 14.73 -4.83
N LYS A 52 4.48 14.83 -5.58
CA LYS A 52 4.38 15.67 -6.78
C LYS A 52 3.39 16.79 -6.55
N GLY A 53 3.55 17.92 -7.25
CA GLY A 53 2.58 19.03 -7.21
C GLY A 53 1.15 18.62 -7.58
N SER A 54 0.99 17.63 -8.48
CA SER A 54 -0.31 17.05 -8.82
C SER A 54 -1.04 16.40 -7.63
N ASN A 55 -0.35 16.04 -6.56
CA ASN A 55 -0.98 15.49 -5.36
C ASN A 55 -1.84 16.52 -4.60
N ALA A 56 -1.72 17.82 -4.90
CA ALA A 56 -2.63 18.84 -4.38
C ALA A 56 -4.10 18.53 -4.71
N LYS A 57 -4.37 18.03 -5.93
CA LYS A 57 -5.71 17.58 -6.34
C LYS A 57 -6.19 16.37 -5.53
N THR A 58 -5.29 15.42 -5.26
CA THR A 58 -5.59 14.23 -4.47
C THR A 58 -6.08 14.56 -3.06
N VAL A 59 -5.51 15.60 -2.44
CA VAL A 59 -5.83 16.03 -1.06
C VAL A 59 -6.75 17.23 -0.98
N SER A 60 -7.51 17.55 -2.04
CA SER A 60 -8.58 18.55 -1.96
C SER A 60 -9.58 18.19 -0.86
N ASP A 61 -10.30 19.18 -0.32
CA ASP A 61 -11.26 18.94 0.77
C ASP A 61 -12.36 17.95 0.35
N GLU A 62 -12.80 18.01 -0.90
CA GLU A 62 -13.77 17.08 -1.46
C GLU A 62 -13.21 15.65 -1.49
N ASN A 63 -11.99 15.47 -1.97
CA ASN A 63 -11.36 14.16 -2.05
C ASN A 63 -11.01 13.61 -0.67
N LEU A 64 -10.59 14.46 0.26
CA LEU A 64 -10.35 14.06 1.63
C LEU A 64 -11.63 13.53 2.31
N LYS A 65 -12.79 14.15 2.06
CA LYS A 65 -14.09 13.62 2.52
C LYS A 65 -14.37 12.24 1.92
N LYS A 66 -14.12 12.05 0.62
CA LYS A 66 -14.29 10.75 -0.05
C LYS A 66 -13.34 9.67 0.52
N ILE A 67 -12.07 10.04 0.77
CA ILE A 67 -11.09 9.15 1.40
C ILE A 67 -11.59 8.69 2.78
N ASN A 68 -11.98 9.64 3.63
CA ASN A 68 -12.44 9.34 4.98
C ASN A 68 -13.72 8.50 4.98
N LYS A 69 -14.65 8.77 4.06
CA LYS A 69 -15.83 7.92 3.88
C LYS A 69 -15.44 6.49 3.48
N ALA A 70 -14.53 6.32 2.53
CA ALA A 70 -14.08 5.00 2.11
C ALA A 70 -13.39 4.24 3.25
N ILE A 71 -12.62 4.92 4.12
CA ILE A 71 -12.01 4.32 5.32
C ILE A 71 -13.08 3.82 6.29
N VAL A 72 -14.14 4.59 6.53
CA VAL A 72 -15.27 4.15 7.36
C VAL A 72 -15.96 2.93 6.76
N ASP A 73 -16.20 2.92 5.45
CA ASP A 73 -16.82 1.80 4.75
C ASP A 73 -15.91 0.54 4.80
N ALA A 74 -14.59 0.70 4.70
CA ALA A 74 -13.63 -0.41 4.71
C ALA A 74 -13.55 -1.17 6.06
N LYS A 75 -14.07 -0.61 7.16
CA LYS A 75 -14.21 -1.33 8.44
C LYS A 75 -15.14 -2.53 8.34
N LYS A 76 -16.01 -2.56 7.34
CA LYS A 76 -16.97 -3.64 7.08
C LYS A 76 -16.43 -4.52 5.94
N PRO A 77 -16.14 -5.80 6.18
CA PRO A 77 -15.55 -6.69 5.16
C PRO A 77 -16.33 -6.74 3.85
N GLU A 78 -17.66 -6.73 3.93
CA GLU A 78 -18.53 -6.75 2.76
C GLU A 78 -18.47 -5.47 1.92
N LYS A 79 -17.97 -4.37 2.49
CA LYS A 79 -17.78 -3.09 1.80
C LYS A 79 -16.35 -2.86 1.30
N ALA A 80 -15.41 -3.75 1.56
CA ALA A 80 -14.01 -3.57 1.20
C ALA A 80 -13.79 -3.29 -0.30
N VAL A 81 -14.49 -4.03 -1.17
CA VAL A 81 -14.42 -3.80 -2.63
C VAL A 81 -14.96 -2.42 -3.01
N ALA A 82 -16.07 -2.00 -2.40
CA ALA A 82 -16.66 -0.69 -2.69
C ALA A 82 -15.77 0.45 -2.19
N ALA A 83 -15.17 0.30 -1.01
CA ALA A 83 -14.23 1.26 -0.44
C ALA A 83 -12.99 1.43 -1.34
N LEU A 84 -12.38 0.33 -1.78
CA LEU A 84 -11.24 0.36 -2.72
C LEU A 84 -11.61 1.02 -4.05
N LYS A 85 -12.78 0.67 -4.63
CA LYS A 85 -13.26 1.33 -5.87
C LYS A 85 -13.49 2.82 -5.69
N SER A 86 -13.94 3.25 -4.51
CA SER A 86 -14.15 4.67 -4.21
C SER A 86 -12.82 5.42 -4.12
N LEU A 87 -11.80 4.82 -3.51
CA LEU A 87 -10.45 5.37 -3.45
C LEU A 87 -9.80 5.43 -4.84
N ASP A 88 -9.90 4.36 -5.63
CA ASP A 88 -9.31 4.25 -6.97
C ASP A 88 -9.84 5.30 -7.97
N LYS A 89 -11.04 5.84 -7.73
CA LYS A 89 -11.62 6.94 -8.52
C LYS A 89 -11.06 8.31 -8.20
N ILE A 90 -10.27 8.44 -7.12
CA ILE A 90 -9.69 9.74 -6.72
C ILE A 90 -8.44 10.00 -7.55
N PRO A 91 -8.30 11.18 -8.16
CA PRO A 91 -7.12 11.53 -8.96
C PRO A 91 -5.81 11.29 -8.17
N GLY A 92 -4.90 10.51 -8.75
CA GLY A 92 -3.61 10.16 -8.13
C GLY A 92 -3.66 8.98 -7.14
N ILE A 93 -4.81 8.34 -6.95
CA ILE A 93 -4.97 7.13 -6.17
C ILE A 93 -5.39 5.99 -7.10
N GLY A 94 -4.47 5.09 -7.43
CA GLY A 94 -4.80 3.80 -8.05
C GLY A 94 -4.95 2.71 -6.99
N VAL A 95 -5.30 1.47 -7.41
CA VAL A 95 -5.52 0.33 -6.49
C VAL A 95 -4.33 0.12 -5.54
N ALA A 96 -3.09 0.19 -6.02
CA ALA A 96 -1.91 0.02 -5.17
C ALA A 96 -1.80 1.10 -4.07
N THR A 97 -2.14 2.33 -4.39
CA THR A 97 -2.14 3.45 -3.41
C THR A 97 -3.34 3.32 -2.46
N ALA A 98 -4.50 2.94 -2.97
CA ALA A 98 -5.69 2.68 -2.16
C ALA A 98 -5.44 1.59 -1.12
N THR A 99 -4.79 0.49 -1.52
CA THR A 99 -4.41 -0.57 -0.57
C THR A 99 -3.40 -0.10 0.46
N ALA A 100 -2.44 0.77 0.09
CA ALA A 100 -1.51 1.38 1.03
C ALA A 100 -2.23 2.24 2.09
N ILE A 101 -3.20 3.07 1.67
CA ILE A 101 -4.03 3.86 2.59
C ILE A 101 -4.77 2.94 3.56
N LEU A 102 -5.42 1.88 3.06
CA LEU A 102 -6.17 0.96 3.91
C LEU A 102 -5.25 0.14 4.84
N THR A 103 -4.05 -0.25 4.38
CA THR A 103 -3.06 -0.95 5.22
C THR A 103 -2.57 -0.08 6.36
N VAL A 104 -2.31 1.21 6.12
CA VAL A 104 -1.94 2.15 7.19
C VAL A 104 -3.05 2.27 8.23
N CYS A 105 -4.31 2.33 7.78
CA CYS A 105 -5.47 2.45 8.65
C CYS A 105 -5.81 1.14 9.39
N PHE A 106 -5.67 0.00 8.73
CA PHE A 106 -6.11 -1.32 9.20
C PHE A 106 -5.08 -2.42 8.84
N PRO A 107 -3.89 -2.43 9.46
CA PRO A 107 -2.79 -3.33 9.09
C PRO A 107 -3.09 -4.81 9.30
N ASP A 108 -4.03 -5.14 10.19
CA ASP A 108 -4.45 -6.53 10.45
C ASP A 108 -5.50 -7.03 9.43
N THR A 109 -6.06 -6.11 8.62
CA THR A 109 -7.14 -6.41 7.68
C THR A 109 -6.68 -6.32 6.23
N PHE A 110 -5.83 -5.35 5.90
CA PHE A 110 -5.37 -5.07 4.55
C PHE A 110 -3.85 -5.20 4.46
N THR A 111 -3.37 -5.44 3.27
CA THR A 111 -1.95 -5.47 2.90
C THR A 111 -1.74 -4.71 1.60
N ILE A 112 -0.51 -4.29 1.34
CA ILE A 112 -0.20 -3.48 0.17
C ILE A 112 -0.03 -4.37 -1.04
N ILE A 113 -0.71 -4.06 -2.14
CA ILE A 113 -0.36 -4.65 -3.41
C ILE A 113 0.73 -3.83 -4.10
N ASP A 114 1.80 -4.47 -4.49
CA ASP A 114 2.83 -3.90 -5.34
C ASP A 114 3.28 -4.90 -6.42
N GLU A 115 4.31 -4.56 -7.20
CA GLU A 115 4.77 -5.42 -8.29
C GLU A 115 5.52 -6.67 -7.80
N ARG A 116 6.01 -6.66 -6.56
CA ARG A 116 6.95 -7.67 -6.05
C ARG A 116 6.27 -8.81 -5.32
N VAL A 117 5.25 -8.51 -4.53
CA VAL A 117 4.57 -9.52 -3.70
C VAL A 117 3.80 -10.52 -4.56
N PRO A 118 3.03 -10.14 -5.60
CA PRO A 118 2.43 -11.09 -6.53
C PRO A 118 3.46 -11.99 -7.23
N GLU A 119 4.64 -11.46 -7.57
CA GLU A 119 5.75 -12.25 -8.13
C GLU A 119 6.23 -13.33 -7.14
N SER A 120 6.34 -12.98 -5.86
CA SER A 120 6.74 -13.94 -4.81
C SER A 120 5.69 -15.01 -4.53
N LEU A 121 4.42 -14.69 -4.73
CA LEU A 121 3.29 -15.60 -4.52
C LEU A 121 2.95 -16.43 -5.78
N GLU A 122 3.64 -16.18 -6.90
CA GLU A 122 3.27 -16.72 -8.21
C GLU A 122 1.80 -16.41 -8.58
N LEU A 123 1.28 -15.32 -8.01
CA LEU A 123 -0.07 -14.83 -8.21
C LEU A 123 -0.10 -13.89 -9.40
N PHE A 124 -0.22 -14.49 -10.57
CA PHE A 124 -0.48 -13.71 -11.76
C PHE A 124 -1.97 -13.81 -12.10
N PRO A 125 -2.71 -12.70 -12.14
CA PRO A 125 -4.09 -12.71 -12.63
C PRO A 125 -4.16 -13.38 -14.00
N ARG A 126 -5.25 -14.11 -14.30
CA ARG A 126 -5.42 -14.85 -15.57
C ARG A 126 -5.14 -14.00 -16.82
N TRP A 127 -5.44 -12.70 -16.77
CA TRP A 127 -5.14 -11.75 -17.86
C TRP A 127 -3.62 -11.50 -18.03
N TYR A 128 -2.79 -11.69 -16.98
CA TYR A 128 -1.34 -11.53 -17.05
C TYR A 128 -0.69 -12.57 -17.96
N GLU A 129 -1.19 -13.80 -17.99
CA GLU A 129 -0.69 -14.83 -18.92
C GLU A 129 -0.80 -14.39 -20.38
N LYS A 130 -1.84 -13.61 -20.71
CA LYS A 130 -2.00 -12.99 -22.03
C LYS A 130 -0.95 -11.92 -22.28
N LYS A 131 -0.70 -11.04 -21.31
CA LYS A 131 0.35 -10.00 -21.38
C LYS A 131 1.74 -10.60 -21.42
N LYS A 132 2.04 -11.64 -20.65
CA LYS A 132 3.31 -12.38 -20.67
C LYS A 132 3.63 -12.95 -22.07
N LYS A 133 2.62 -13.48 -22.74
CA LYS A 133 2.76 -13.93 -24.14
C LYS A 133 3.09 -12.77 -25.11
N GLN A 134 2.65 -11.55 -24.80
CA GLN A 134 2.91 -10.34 -25.58
C GLN A 134 4.18 -9.60 -25.12
N LYS A 135 4.97 -10.16 -24.19
CA LYS A 135 6.14 -9.55 -23.55
C LYS A 135 5.86 -8.19 -22.87
N GLU A 136 4.61 -7.94 -22.50
CA GLU A 136 4.24 -6.76 -21.75
C GLU A 136 4.61 -6.88 -20.27
N LYS A 137 5.08 -5.77 -19.70
CA LYS A 137 5.51 -5.72 -18.31
C LYS A 137 4.28 -5.74 -17.37
N TYR A 138 4.35 -6.55 -16.31
CA TYR A 138 3.39 -6.53 -15.24
C TYR A 138 3.35 -5.14 -14.55
N SER A 139 2.16 -4.68 -14.23
CA SER A 139 1.95 -3.43 -13.50
C SER A 139 0.87 -3.60 -12.43
N THR A 140 1.04 -2.95 -11.28
CA THR A 140 0.00 -2.89 -10.25
C THR A 140 -1.26 -2.16 -10.71
N ALA A 141 -1.17 -1.33 -11.76
CA ALA A 141 -2.33 -0.69 -12.38
C ALA A 141 -3.31 -1.67 -13.00
N ASP A 142 -2.86 -2.90 -13.26
CA ASP A 142 -3.69 -3.95 -13.84
C ASP A 142 -4.59 -4.66 -12.80
N TRP A 143 -4.34 -4.46 -11.51
CA TRP A 143 -5.19 -5.01 -10.46
C TRP A 143 -6.49 -4.23 -10.29
N THR A 144 -7.58 -4.95 -10.16
CA THR A 144 -8.87 -4.37 -9.78
C THR A 144 -9.10 -4.51 -8.27
N ALA A 145 -9.95 -3.64 -7.72
CA ALA A 145 -10.37 -3.75 -6.32
C ALA A 145 -10.98 -5.15 -5.99
N LYS A 146 -11.70 -5.74 -6.95
CA LYS A 146 -12.28 -7.07 -6.80
C LYS A 146 -11.19 -8.15 -6.78
N GLY A 147 -10.24 -8.13 -7.72
CA GLY A 147 -9.12 -9.07 -7.76
C GLY A 147 -8.28 -8.99 -6.50
N TYR A 148 -8.01 -7.78 -6.01
CA TYR A 148 -7.30 -7.59 -4.74
C TYR A 148 -8.01 -8.28 -3.57
N VAL A 149 -9.31 -8.05 -3.38
CA VAL A 149 -10.07 -8.59 -2.23
C VAL A 149 -10.31 -10.10 -2.35
N GLN A 150 -10.56 -10.60 -3.57
CA GLN A 150 -10.97 -11.99 -3.79
C GLN A 150 -9.81 -12.96 -4.09
N GLU A 151 -8.68 -12.46 -4.56
CA GLU A 151 -7.56 -13.30 -5.00
C GLU A 151 -6.28 -13.00 -4.21
N TYR A 152 -5.83 -11.74 -4.19
CA TYR A 152 -4.56 -11.36 -3.59
C TYR A 152 -4.60 -11.41 -2.05
N LEU A 153 -5.52 -10.71 -1.42
CA LEU A 153 -5.59 -10.60 0.03
C LEU A 153 -5.79 -11.95 0.73
N PRO A 154 -6.66 -12.87 0.26
CA PRO A 154 -6.77 -14.22 0.82
C PRO A 154 -5.45 -14.97 0.75
N ARG A 155 -4.72 -14.87 -0.36
CA ARG A 155 -3.45 -15.57 -0.53
C ARG A 155 -2.37 -15.07 0.43
N VAL A 156 -2.28 -13.78 0.67
CA VAL A 156 -1.34 -13.24 1.69
C VAL A 156 -1.76 -13.69 3.09
N ARG A 157 -3.06 -13.79 3.38
CA ARG A 157 -3.58 -14.29 4.67
C ARG A 157 -3.24 -15.76 4.92
N GLU A 158 -3.21 -16.61 3.88
CA GLU A 158 -2.72 -18.00 4.02
C GLU A 158 -1.27 -18.03 4.55
N TYR A 159 -0.41 -17.13 4.07
CA TYR A 159 0.96 -17.02 4.58
C TYR A 159 1.00 -16.43 5.99
N LYS A 160 0.11 -15.50 6.33
CA LYS A 160 -0.04 -15.00 7.71
C LYS A 160 -0.28 -16.14 8.68
N ASP A 161 -1.24 -17.01 8.37
CA ASP A 161 -1.61 -18.14 9.23
C ASP A 161 -0.49 -19.19 9.26
N ARG A 162 0.09 -19.51 8.11
CA ARG A 162 1.20 -20.47 7.97
C ARG A 162 2.45 -20.06 8.72
N TRP A 163 2.81 -18.77 8.73
CA TRP A 163 4.02 -18.27 9.37
C TRP A 163 3.78 -17.75 10.77
N ASN A 164 2.55 -17.69 11.23
CA ASN A 164 2.14 -17.09 12.50
C ASN A 164 2.71 -15.68 12.68
N LYS A 165 2.53 -14.84 11.69
CA LYS A 165 3.04 -13.47 11.63
C LYS A 165 1.91 -12.46 11.46
N ALA A 166 2.12 -11.20 11.86
CA ALA A 166 1.20 -10.12 11.53
C ALA A 166 1.11 -9.94 10.00
N LEU A 167 -0.06 -9.56 9.49
CA LEU A 167 -0.29 -9.43 8.05
C LEU A 167 0.70 -8.46 7.38
N ARG A 168 1.06 -7.37 8.07
CA ARG A 168 2.07 -6.42 7.58
C ARG A 168 3.48 -7.02 7.54
N GLU A 169 3.86 -7.84 8.51
CA GLU A 169 5.15 -8.56 8.48
C GLU A 169 5.22 -9.52 7.30
N VAL A 170 4.14 -10.26 7.03
CA VAL A 170 4.05 -11.16 5.87
C VAL A 170 4.28 -10.41 4.56
N ASP A 171 3.63 -9.26 4.41
CA ASP A 171 3.79 -8.39 3.24
C ASP A 171 5.26 -7.95 3.06
N GLN A 172 5.91 -7.53 4.15
CA GLN A 172 7.33 -7.16 4.16
C GLN A 172 8.24 -8.33 3.78
N VAL A 173 7.99 -9.51 4.33
CA VAL A 173 8.77 -10.73 4.02
C VAL A 173 8.62 -11.11 2.55
N LEU A 174 7.40 -11.16 2.03
CA LEU A 174 7.14 -11.50 0.63
C LEU A 174 7.81 -10.51 -0.33
N TRP A 175 7.76 -9.22 -0.01
CA TRP A 175 8.48 -8.19 -0.75
C TRP A 175 10.00 -8.40 -0.71
N GLY A 176 10.55 -8.66 0.48
CA GLY A 176 11.98 -8.94 0.69
C GLY A 176 12.45 -10.16 -0.08
N LEU A 177 11.66 -11.25 -0.11
CA LEU A 177 11.97 -12.46 -0.88
C LEU A 177 12.07 -12.18 -2.39
N SER A 178 11.21 -11.33 -2.94
CA SER A 178 11.32 -10.92 -4.34
C SER A 178 12.61 -10.14 -4.61
N VAL A 179 13.01 -9.25 -3.69
CA VAL A 179 14.28 -8.52 -3.80
C VAL A 179 15.46 -9.48 -3.73
N ASN A 180 15.48 -10.38 -2.76
CA ASN A 180 16.56 -11.35 -2.58
C ASN A 180 16.76 -12.22 -3.83
N ARG A 181 15.68 -12.74 -4.41
CA ARG A 181 15.75 -13.51 -5.67
C ARG A 181 16.41 -12.71 -6.82
N ARG A 182 16.20 -11.40 -6.86
CA ARG A 182 16.86 -10.53 -7.88
C ARG A 182 18.33 -10.32 -7.57
N VAL A 183 18.69 -10.15 -6.30
CA VAL A 183 20.09 -10.05 -5.85
C VAL A 183 20.83 -11.31 -6.25
N GLU A 184 20.31 -12.50 -5.89
CA GLU A 184 20.92 -13.78 -6.25
C GLU A 184 21.13 -13.96 -7.75
N LYS A 185 20.14 -13.56 -8.57
CA LYS A 185 20.26 -13.59 -10.03
C LYS A 185 21.39 -12.71 -10.56
N VAL A 186 21.59 -11.53 -9.97
CA VAL A 186 22.66 -10.61 -10.37
C VAL A 186 24.03 -11.16 -9.97
N ILE A 187 24.16 -11.69 -8.75
CA ILE A 187 25.39 -12.33 -8.27
C ILE A 187 25.78 -13.47 -9.22
N LYS A 188 24.86 -14.41 -9.46
CA LYS A 188 25.11 -15.55 -10.36
C LYS A 188 25.56 -15.10 -11.74
N LYS A 189 24.92 -14.08 -12.30
CA LYS A 189 25.32 -13.54 -13.61
C LYS A 189 26.72 -12.92 -13.59
N SER A 190 27.14 -12.32 -12.47
CA SER A 190 28.49 -11.73 -12.33
C SER A 190 29.59 -12.78 -12.20
N GLU A 191 29.25 -13.98 -11.69
CA GLU A 191 30.19 -15.12 -11.59
C GLU A 191 30.36 -15.89 -12.90
N GLU A 192 29.36 -15.78 -13.81
CA GLU A 192 29.37 -16.42 -15.13
C GLU A 192 30.04 -15.51 -16.21
N SER A 193 30.42 -14.27 -15.88
CA SER A 193 30.99 -13.25 -16.80
C SER A 193 32.49 -13.11 -16.63
#